data_6ce5f3519fda5451a14efb36dd3b75aa
#
_entry.id   6ce5f3519fda5451a14efb36dd3b75aa
#
_cell.length_a   1.000
_cell.length_b   1.000
_cell.length_c   1.000
_cell.angle_alpha   90.00
_cell.angle_beta   90.00
_cell.angle_gamma   90.00
#
_symmetry.space_group_name_H-M   'P 1'
#
loop_
_entity.id
_entity.type
_entity.pdbx_description
1 polymer ?
#
loop_
_entity_poly.entity_id
_entity_poly.type
_entity_poly.pdbx_seq_one_letter_code
_entity_poly.pdbx_strand_id
1 'polypeptide(L)'
;KFEKKNVNNKKYDLEIIFTILCFIFLIMGIIFEKVVKNNMHQIFFLMSYFFGGYYAAKEAISDILHVKFEIDFLMLFAAVGAAILGKYSEGSLLLFLFSLGHALEHYALEKAKKQIKALNDLTPSKANVKKNGEIVLLPIEEVKLGDIVVVKAGSKVPVDGVVVFGQSSVNQAPITGESNPVEKISIKENEKTINKDFSSIEEKYKVFAGSINGEGILEIEVLKISSDSTLARLIKMVNEVESKQSPTQQFTKNIEKYYVPFILIFV
;
A
#
# COMPACT_ATOMS: atom_id res chain seq x y z
N LYS A 1 17.30 -1.43 -4.92
CA LYS A 1 15.92 -1.12 -4.40
C LYS A 1 15.04 -0.39 -5.42
N PHE A 2 15.59 0.47 -6.30
CA PHE A 2 14.83 1.21 -7.32
C PHE A 2 14.35 0.32 -8.50
N GLU A 3 15.10 -0.69 -8.89
CA GLU A 3 14.72 -1.60 -9.98
C GLU A 3 13.52 -2.50 -9.66
N LYS A 4 13.42 -3.03 -8.44
CA LYS A 4 12.26 -3.84 -8.02
C LYS A 4 10.93 -3.05 -8.03
N LYS A 5 10.98 -1.74 -7.85
CA LYS A 5 9.81 -0.86 -7.81
C LYS A 5 9.21 -0.58 -9.19
N ASN A 6 10.07 -0.46 -10.22
CA ASN A 6 9.62 -0.28 -11.61
C ASN A 6 9.04 -1.57 -12.22
N VAL A 7 9.51 -2.73 -11.79
CA VAL A 7 9.03 -4.04 -12.27
C VAL A 7 7.59 -4.31 -11.79
N ASN A 8 7.27 -3.94 -10.55
CA ASN A 8 5.92 -4.18 -10.00
C ASN A 8 4.85 -3.32 -10.68
N ASN A 9 5.10 -2.02 -10.89
CA ASN A 9 4.13 -1.15 -11.58
C ASN A 9 3.87 -1.63 -13.02
N LYS A 10 4.90 -2.04 -13.77
CA LYS A 10 4.72 -2.59 -15.11
C LYS A 10 3.89 -3.87 -15.14
N LYS A 11 3.95 -4.70 -14.11
CA LYS A 11 3.19 -5.95 -14.04
C LYS A 11 1.69 -5.68 -13.94
N TYR A 12 1.27 -4.76 -13.10
CA TYR A 12 -0.15 -4.40 -12.91
C TYR A 12 -0.74 -3.71 -14.14
N ASP A 13 0.02 -2.81 -14.77
CA ASP A 13 -0.42 -2.17 -16.01
C ASP A 13 -0.68 -3.21 -17.12
N LEU A 14 0.13 -4.27 -17.18
CA LEU A 14 -0.04 -5.37 -18.12
C LEU A 14 -1.28 -6.23 -17.80
N GLU A 15 -1.58 -6.51 -16.54
CA GLU A 15 -2.79 -7.25 -16.16
C GLU A 15 -4.06 -6.52 -16.59
N ILE A 16 -4.12 -5.20 -16.38
CA ILE A 16 -5.25 -4.37 -16.83
C ILE A 16 -5.37 -4.39 -18.37
N ILE A 17 -4.26 -4.28 -19.09
CA ILE A 17 -4.24 -4.34 -20.55
C ILE A 17 -4.76 -5.69 -21.05
N PHE A 18 -4.33 -6.80 -20.44
CA PHE A 18 -4.79 -8.14 -20.76
C PHE A 18 -6.29 -8.32 -20.51
N THR A 19 -6.80 -7.80 -19.39
CA THR A 19 -8.24 -7.80 -19.10
C THR A 19 -9.05 -7.02 -20.14
N ILE A 20 -8.56 -5.86 -20.57
CA ILE A 20 -9.21 -5.05 -21.61
C ILE A 20 -9.18 -5.79 -22.96
N LEU A 21 -8.06 -6.40 -23.33
CA LEU A 21 -7.96 -7.19 -24.56
C LEU A 21 -8.89 -8.41 -24.52
N CYS A 22 -8.95 -9.11 -23.39
CA CYS A 22 -9.90 -10.20 -23.17
C CYS A 22 -11.35 -9.74 -23.42
N PHE A 23 -11.74 -8.59 -22.88
CA PHE A 23 -13.07 -8.01 -23.08
C PHE A 23 -13.35 -7.67 -24.55
N ILE A 24 -12.39 -7.02 -25.22
CA ILE A 24 -12.53 -6.65 -26.63
C ILE A 24 -12.74 -7.90 -27.49
N PHE A 25 -11.91 -8.94 -27.31
CA PHE A 25 -12.02 -10.18 -28.06
C PHE A 25 -13.30 -10.96 -27.72
N LEU A 26 -13.76 -10.94 -26.47
CA LEU A 26 -15.04 -11.51 -26.07
C LEU A 26 -16.22 -10.83 -26.82
N ILE A 27 -16.26 -9.51 -26.84
CA ILE A 27 -17.30 -8.76 -27.54
C ILE A 27 -17.25 -9.01 -29.05
N MET A 28 -16.05 -9.01 -29.65
CA MET A 28 -15.88 -9.34 -31.06
C MET A 28 -16.38 -10.76 -31.35
N GLY A 29 -16.04 -11.74 -30.51
CA GLY A 29 -16.52 -13.11 -30.64
C GLY A 29 -18.05 -13.19 -30.67
N ILE A 30 -18.72 -12.54 -29.72
CA ILE A 30 -20.19 -12.49 -29.63
C ILE A 30 -20.82 -11.82 -30.87
N ILE A 31 -20.25 -10.72 -31.34
CA ILE A 31 -20.74 -10.00 -32.53
C ILE A 31 -20.59 -10.91 -33.77
N PHE A 32 -19.42 -11.52 -33.98
CA PHE A 32 -19.19 -12.37 -35.12
C PHE A 32 -20.04 -13.64 -35.09
N GLU A 33 -20.26 -14.23 -33.92
CA GLU A 33 -21.17 -15.38 -33.76
C GLU A 33 -22.59 -15.05 -34.21
N LYS A 34 -23.11 -13.89 -33.80
CA LYS A 34 -24.50 -13.49 -34.09
C LYS A 34 -24.70 -12.93 -35.51
N VAL A 35 -23.73 -12.17 -36.02
CA VAL A 35 -23.87 -11.41 -37.28
C VAL A 35 -23.32 -12.18 -38.48
N VAL A 36 -22.16 -12.77 -38.35
CA VAL A 36 -21.41 -13.32 -39.51
C VAL A 36 -21.65 -14.83 -39.72
N LYS A 37 -22.07 -15.53 -38.64
CA LYS A 37 -22.34 -17.00 -38.65
C LYS A 37 -21.23 -17.84 -39.28
N ASN A 38 -19.97 -17.37 -39.22
CA ASN A 38 -18.79 -18.02 -39.73
C ASN A 38 -17.91 -18.51 -38.56
N ASN A 39 -17.15 -19.58 -38.72
CA ASN A 39 -16.28 -20.16 -37.70
C ASN A 39 -15.19 -19.19 -37.18
N MET A 40 -15.07 -18.00 -37.75
CA MET A 40 -14.12 -16.97 -37.27
C MET A 40 -14.39 -16.48 -35.84
N HIS A 41 -15.64 -16.58 -35.33
CA HIS A 41 -15.96 -16.23 -33.94
C HIS A 41 -15.14 -17.05 -32.94
N GLN A 42 -14.80 -18.31 -33.27
CA GLN A 42 -13.99 -19.18 -32.42
C GLN A 42 -12.56 -18.61 -32.21
N ILE A 43 -11.99 -17.99 -33.21
CA ILE A 43 -10.65 -17.35 -33.10
C ILE A 43 -10.67 -16.22 -32.11
N PHE A 44 -11.72 -15.39 -32.14
CA PHE A 44 -11.87 -14.29 -31.18
C PHE A 44 -12.07 -14.81 -29.74
N PHE A 45 -12.86 -15.84 -29.53
CA PHE A 45 -12.98 -16.48 -28.24
C PHE A 45 -11.67 -17.09 -27.76
N LEU A 46 -10.91 -17.78 -28.62
CA LEU A 46 -9.59 -18.31 -28.26
C LEU A 46 -8.59 -17.21 -27.86
N MET A 47 -8.62 -16.06 -28.55
CA MET A 47 -7.84 -14.89 -28.15
C MET A 47 -8.29 -14.36 -26.78
N SER A 48 -9.59 -14.30 -26.54
CA SER A 48 -10.14 -13.93 -25.23
C SER A 48 -9.67 -14.91 -24.12
N TYR A 49 -9.67 -16.22 -24.38
CA TYR A 49 -9.14 -17.24 -23.47
C TYR A 49 -7.66 -17.02 -23.16
N PHE A 50 -6.86 -16.70 -24.19
CA PHE A 50 -5.45 -16.43 -24.01
C PHE A 50 -5.22 -15.23 -23.09
N PHE A 51 -5.85 -14.09 -23.38
CA PHE A 51 -5.64 -12.88 -22.59
C PHE A 51 -6.28 -12.98 -21.19
N GLY A 52 -7.46 -13.56 -21.05
CA GLY A 52 -8.14 -13.70 -19.75
C GLY A 52 -7.53 -14.80 -18.88
N GLY A 53 -7.02 -15.90 -19.51
CA GLY A 53 -6.45 -17.05 -18.80
C GLY A 53 -4.96 -16.95 -18.49
N TYR A 54 -4.21 -16.05 -19.12
CA TYR A 54 -2.74 -16.02 -19.01
C TYR A 54 -2.23 -15.86 -17.57
N TYR A 55 -2.73 -14.84 -16.84
CA TYR A 55 -2.31 -14.60 -15.46
C TYR A 55 -2.86 -15.64 -14.52
N ALA A 56 -4.12 -16.04 -14.70
CA ALA A 56 -4.75 -17.11 -13.94
C ALA A 56 -3.99 -18.45 -14.08
N ALA A 57 -3.59 -18.82 -15.30
CA ALA A 57 -2.79 -20.01 -15.55
C ALA A 57 -1.41 -19.94 -14.88
N LYS A 58 -0.78 -18.77 -14.91
CA LYS A 58 0.53 -18.57 -14.28
C LYS A 58 0.46 -18.69 -12.75
N GLU A 59 -0.59 -18.16 -12.13
CA GLU A 59 -0.83 -18.27 -10.69
C GLU A 59 -1.20 -19.70 -10.31
N ALA A 60 -2.14 -20.34 -11.02
CA ALA A 60 -2.52 -21.71 -10.78
C ALA A 60 -1.35 -22.70 -10.89
N ILE A 61 -0.43 -22.52 -11.87
CA ILE A 61 0.76 -23.37 -11.99
C ILE A 61 1.69 -23.16 -10.78
N SER A 62 1.87 -21.91 -10.33
CA SER A 62 2.66 -21.61 -9.14
C SER A 62 2.07 -22.25 -7.89
N ASP A 63 0.76 -22.21 -7.74
CA ASP A 63 0.05 -22.74 -6.57
C ASP A 63 0.03 -24.25 -6.52
N ILE A 64 -0.10 -24.92 -7.66
CA ILE A 64 0.04 -26.36 -7.77
C ILE A 64 1.43 -26.82 -7.31
N LEU A 65 2.49 -26.10 -7.71
CA LEU A 65 3.86 -26.41 -7.28
C LEU A 65 4.06 -26.28 -5.76
N HIS A 66 3.23 -25.48 -5.10
CA HIS A 66 3.23 -25.28 -3.65
C HIS A 66 2.12 -26.05 -2.92
N VAL A 67 1.42 -26.97 -3.63
CA VAL A 67 0.30 -27.78 -3.10
C VAL A 67 -0.82 -26.90 -2.51
N LYS A 68 -1.05 -25.74 -3.11
CA LYS A 68 -2.16 -24.86 -2.78
C LYS A 68 -3.21 -24.97 -3.87
N PHE A 69 -4.41 -25.37 -3.50
CA PHE A 69 -5.56 -25.45 -4.41
C PHE A 69 -6.47 -24.26 -4.12
N GLU A 70 -6.30 -23.19 -4.87
CA GLU A 70 -7.14 -21.99 -4.78
C GLU A 70 -8.26 -22.02 -5.84
N ILE A 71 -9.24 -21.14 -5.71
CA ILE A 71 -10.40 -21.03 -6.63
C ILE A 71 -9.97 -20.81 -8.08
N ASP A 72 -8.84 -20.16 -8.29
CA ASP A 72 -8.24 -19.86 -9.59
C ASP A 72 -8.07 -21.08 -10.47
N PHE A 73 -7.66 -22.19 -9.85
CA PHE A 73 -7.54 -23.47 -10.53
C PHE A 73 -8.89 -24.01 -11.02
N LEU A 74 -9.94 -23.92 -10.18
CA LEU A 74 -11.30 -24.35 -10.56
C LEU A 74 -11.85 -23.52 -11.71
N MET A 75 -11.60 -22.21 -11.72
CA MET A 75 -12.05 -21.30 -12.77
C MET A 75 -11.39 -21.63 -14.10
N LEU A 76 -10.08 -21.90 -14.12
CA LEU A 76 -9.37 -22.37 -15.32
C LEU A 76 -9.90 -23.72 -15.79
N PHE A 77 -10.09 -24.66 -14.88
CA PHE A 77 -10.60 -25.98 -15.20
C PHE A 77 -12.01 -25.90 -15.81
N ALA A 78 -12.88 -25.05 -15.23
CA ALA A 78 -14.22 -24.81 -15.77
C ALA A 78 -14.18 -24.15 -17.17
N ALA A 79 -13.26 -23.19 -17.38
CA ALA A 79 -13.08 -22.56 -18.69
C ALA A 79 -12.60 -23.58 -19.75
N VAL A 80 -11.65 -24.44 -19.40
CA VAL A 80 -11.18 -25.52 -20.29
C VAL A 80 -12.32 -26.51 -20.57
N GLY A 81 -13.10 -26.90 -19.54
CA GLY A 81 -14.28 -27.73 -19.71
C GLY A 81 -15.31 -27.13 -20.68
N ALA A 82 -15.59 -25.83 -20.54
CA ALA A 82 -16.48 -25.11 -21.46
C ALA A 82 -15.95 -25.13 -22.89
N ALA A 83 -14.63 -24.98 -23.09
CA ALA A 83 -14.02 -25.08 -24.42
C ALA A 83 -14.16 -26.47 -25.03
N ILE A 84 -13.96 -27.55 -24.24
CA ILE A 84 -14.13 -28.93 -24.69
C ILE A 84 -15.58 -29.21 -25.11
N LEU A 85 -16.55 -28.62 -24.40
CA LEU A 85 -17.97 -28.72 -24.73
C LEU A 85 -18.39 -27.81 -25.90
N GLY A 86 -17.46 -27.08 -26.51
CA GLY A 86 -17.75 -26.13 -27.61
C GLY A 86 -18.41 -24.82 -27.17
N LYS A 87 -18.52 -24.58 -25.85
CA LYS A 87 -19.15 -23.38 -25.27
C LYS A 87 -18.13 -22.26 -25.03
N TYR A 88 -17.49 -21.83 -26.10
CA TYR A 88 -16.37 -20.87 -26.06
C TYR A 88 -16.78 -19.50 -25.47
N SER A 89 -18.01 -19.03 -25.77
CA SER A 89 -18.50 -17.75 -25.24
C SER A 89 -18.66 -17.75 -23.72
N GLU A 90 -19.15 -18.85 -23.16
CA GLU A 90 -19.36 -18.99 -21.70
C GLU A 90 -18.02 -19.03 -20.95
N GLY A 91 -17.07 -19.80 -21.44
CA GLY A 91 -15.74 -19.86 -20.84
C GLY A 91 -14.92 -18.57 -21.02
N SER A 92 -15.07 -17.88 -22.16
CA SER A 92 -14.46 -16.54 -22.34
C SER A 92 -15.03 -15.51 -21.37
N LEU A 93 -16.35 -15.54 -21.15
CA LEU A 93 -16.99 -14.66 -20.19
C LEU A 93 -16.53 -14.96 -18.75
N LEU A 94 -16.41 -16.23 -18.42
CA LEU A 94 -15.90 -16.68 -17.10
C LEU A 94 -14.49 -16.13 -16.86
N LEU A 95 -13.57 -16.29 -17.82
CA LEU A 95 -12.20 -15.81 -17.71
C LEU A 95 -12.11 -14.28 -17.70
N PHE A 96 -12.98 -13.59 -18.45
CA PHE A 96 -13.06 -12.14 -18.40
C PHE A 96 -13.48 -11.64 -17.01
N LEU A 97 -14.58 -12.18 -16.44
CA LEU A 97 -15.07 -11.76 -15.12
C LEU A 97 -14.02 -12.04 -14.04
N PHE A 98 -13.33 -13.16 -14.13
CA PHE A 98 -12.25 -13.53 -13.24
C PHE A 98 -11.07 -12.55 -13.35
N SER A 99 -10.56 -12.33 -14.57
CA SER A 99 -9.48 -11.38 -14.82
C SER A 99 -9.84 -9.95 -14.40
N LEU A 100 -11.08 -9.53 -14.59
CA LEU A 100 -11.59 -8.24 -14.14
C LEU A 100 -11.57 -8.15 -12.60
N GLY A 101 -12.02 -9.20 -11.90
CA GLY A 101 -11.99 -9.26 -10.44
C GLY A 101 -10.57 -9.05 -9.88
N HIS A 102 -9.60 -9.81 -10.38
CA HIS A 102 -8.19 -9.68 -10.00
C HIS A 102 -7.61 -8.30 -10.32
N ALA A 103 -7.86 -7.78 -11.53
CA ALA A 103 -7.38 -6.45 -11.92
C ALA A 103 -7.93 -5.34 -11.00
N LEU A 104 -9.21 -5.41 -10.61
CA LEU A 104 -9.83 -4.46 -9.69
C LEU A 104 -9.29 -4.60 -8.27
N GLU A 105 -9.08 -5.82 -7.77
CA GLU A 105 -8.48 -6.08 -6.46
C GLU A 105 -7.07 -5.49 -6.39
N HIS A 106 -6.23 -5.81 -7.36
CA HIS A 106 -4.86 -5.27 -7.44
C HIS A 106 -4.84 -3.75 -7.54
N TYR A 107 -5.73 -3.16 -8.36
CA TYR A 107 -5.85 -1.71 -8.46
C TYR A 107 -6.21 -1.05 -7.12
N ALA A 108 -7.19 -1.62 -6.40
CA ALA A 108 -7.61 -1.11 -5.10
C ALA A 108 -6.48 -1.19 -4.06
N LEU A 109 -5.77 -2.33 -3.99
CA LEU A 109 -4.64 -2.53 -3.09
C LEU A 109 -3.48 -1.56 -3.40
N GLU A 110 -3.13 -1.38 -4.68
CA GLU A 110 -2.08 -0.45 -5.08
C GLU A 110 -2.46 1.01 -4.76
N LYS A 111 -3.70 1.38 -4.95
CA LYS A 111 -4.19 2.72 -4.60
C LYS A 111 -4.09 2.96 -3.10
N ALA A 112 -4.48 1.99 -2.27
CA ALA A 112 -4.33 2.05 -0.82
C ALA A 112 -2.85 2.18 -0.42
N LYS A 113 -1.96 1.34 -0.96
CA LYS A 113 -0.51 1.41 -0.71
C LYS A 113 0.12 2.75 -1.09
N LYS A 114 -0.33 3.37 -2.18
CA LYS A 114 0.16 4.71 -2.57
C LYS A 114 -0.22 5.77 -1.54
N GLN A 115 -1.43 5.71 -0.98
CA GLN A 115 -1.87 6.65 0.06
C GLN A 115 -1.04 6.49 1.34
N ILE A 116 -0.79 5.25 1.79
CA ILE A 116 0.07 4.99 2.96
C ILE A 116 1.50 5.48 2.72
N LYS A 117 2.02 5.30 1.51
CA LYS A 117 3.35 5.77 1.16
C LYS A 117 3.46 7.30 1.21
N ALA A 118 2.41 8.03 0.85
CA ALA A 118 2.39 9.48 0.97
C ALA A 118 2.57 9.95 2.43
N LEU A 119 2.13 9.16 3.42
CA LEU A 119 2.38 9.43 4.84
C LEU A 119 3.89 9.31 5.19
N ASN A 120 4.60 8.35 4.61
CA ASN A 120 6.06 8.24 4.80
C ASN A 120 6.83 9.46 4.29
N ASP A 121 6.33 10.10 3.23
CA ASP A 121 6.95 11.28 2.63
C ASP A 121 6.72 12.55 3.48
N LEU A 122 5.94 12.48 4.57
CA LEU A 122 5.77 13.58 5.52
C LEU A 122 7.01 13.82 6.36
N THR A 123 7.78 12.78 6.70
CA THR A 123 9.00 12.93 7.50
C THR A 123 10.21 13.14 6.59
N PRO A 124 11.06 14.16 6.84
CA PRO A 124 12.31 14.33 6.14
C PRO A 124 13.26 13.15 6.37
N SER A 125 14.02 12.77 5.34
CA SER A 125 15.05 11.71 5.45
C SER A 125 16.32 12.16 6.17
N LYS A 126 16.47 13.47 6.45
CA LYS A 126 17.63 14.07 7.12
C LYS A 126 17.19 15.10 8.13
N ALA A 127 17.98 15.30 9.19
CA ALA A 127 17.76 16.29 10.22
C ALA A 127 19.02 17.16 10.44
N ASN A 128 18.83 18.44 10.76
CA ASN A 128 19.91 19.34 11.18
C ASN A 128 20.10 19.14 12.68
N VAL A 129 21.16 18.44 13.08
CA VAL A 129 21.46 18.13 14.48
C VAL A 129 22.56 19.08 14.98
N LYS A 130 22.34 19.69 16.15
CA LYS A 130 23.32 20.56 16.79
C LYS A 130 24.27 19.70 17.63
N LYS A 131 25.57 19.64 17.21
CA LYS A 131 26.64 18.91 17.91
C LYS A 131 27.79 19.86 18.18
N ASN A 132 28.19 19.98 19.46
CA ASN A 132 29.27 20.82 19.89
C ASN A 132 29.17 22.29 19.42
N GLY A 133 27.93 22.79 19.30
CA GLY A 133 27.69 24.17 18.81
C GLY A 133 27.57 24.32 17.29
N GLU A 134 27.89 23.31 16.50
CA GLU A 134 27.76 23.29 15.05
C GLU A 134 26.53 22.50 14.59
N ILE A 135 25.97 22.90 13.45
CA ILE A 135 24.81 22.20 12.86
C ILE A 135 25.32 21.20 11.82
N VAL A 136 25.09 19.93 12.07
CA VAL A 136 25.45 18.81 11.18
C VAL A 136 24.19 18.19 10.58
N LEU A 137 24.18 17.97 9.26
CA LEU A 137 23.09 17.30 8.58
C LEU A 137 23.28 15.78 8.66
N LEU A 138 22.43 15.11 9.42
CA LEU A 138 22.46 13.64 9.61
C LEU A 138 21.27 12.95 8.97
N PRO A 139 21.42 11.70 8.49
CA PRO A 139 20.29 10.82 8.20
C PRO A 139 19.40 10.69 9.44
N ILE A 140 18.09 10.62 9.25
CA ILE A 140 17.14 10.58 10.37
C ILE A 140 17.31 9.31 11.24
N GLU A 141 17.82 8.25 10.66
CA GLU A 141 18.08 6.97 11.34
C GLU A 141 19.29 7.05 12.31
N GLU A 142 20.16 8.04 12.14
CA GLU A 142 21.33 8.26 12.99
C GLU A 142 21.06 9.22 14.15
N VAL A 143 19.91 9.87 14.17
CA VAL A 143 19.50 10.78 15.24
C VAL A 143 19.14 9.98 16.49
N LYS A 144 19.68 10.38 17.63
CA LYS A 144 19.55 9.69 18.92
C LYS A 144 18.65 10.46 19.87
N LEU A 145 18.17 9.76 20.89
CA LEU A 145 17.46 10.39 22.03
C LEU A 145 18.39 11.40 22.71
N GLY A 146 17.83 12.58 23.02
CA GLY A 146 18.57 13.69 23.63
C GLY A 146 19.35 14.58 22.64
N ASP A 147 19.44 14.20 21.35
CA ASP A 147 20.02 15.11 20.35
C ASP A 147 19.15 16.37 20.21
N ILE A 148 19.78 17.51 19.92
CA ILE A 148 19.07 18.76 19.62
C ILE A 148 18.96 18.94 18.11
N VAL A 149 17.74 18.96 17.60
CA VAL A 149 17.43 19.13 16.18
C VAL A 149 16.96 20.56 15.93
N VAL A 150 17.57 21.23 14.95
CA VAL A 150 17.22 22.59 14.54
C VAL A 150 16.27 22.55 13.37
N VAL A 151 15.06 23.10 13.56
CA VAL A 151 14.02 23.18 12.53
C VAL A 151 13.82 24.64 12.12
N LYS A 152 14.14 24.93 10.86
CA LYS A 152 13.99 26.25 10.26
C LYS A 152 12.52 26.57 9.96
N ALA A 153 12.22 27.84 9.78
CA ALA A 153 10.91 28.30 9.31
C ALA A 153 10.47 27.58 8.03
N GLY A 154 9.20 27.22 7.94
CA GLY A 154 8.61 26.51 6.80
C GLY A 154 9.07 25.07 6.61
N SER A 155 9.98 24.57 7.46
CA SER A 155 10.53 23.21 7.32
C SER A 155 9.67 22.18 8.04
N LYS A 156 9.71 20.94 7.55
CA LYS A 156 9.08 19.79 8.23
C LYS A 156 9.88 19.42 9.48
N VAL A 157 9.18 19.13 10.55
CA VAL A 157 9.75 18.60 11.81
C VAL A 157 10.15 17.14 11.58
N PRO A 158 11.43 16.77 11.80
CA PRO A 158 11.90 15.43 11.47
C PRO A 158 11.73 14.40 12.61
N VAL A 159 11.47 14.83 13.84
CA VAL A 159 11.46 14.00 15.05
C VAL A 159 10.29 14.34 15.97
N ASP A 160 9.91 13.38 16.82
CA ASP A 160 9.05 13.67 17.98
C ASP A 160 9.93 14.15 19.12
N GLY A 161 9.59 15.29 19.71
CA GLY A 161 10.38 15.87 20.78
C GLY A 161 9.72 17.04 21.46
N VAL A 162 10.51 17.74 22.25
CA VAL A 162 10.11 18.92 23.01
C VAL A 162 10.90 20.13 22.57
N VAL A 163 10.24 21.27 22.46
CA VAL A 163 10.89 22.54 22.11
C VAL A 163 11.70 23.02 23.30
N VAL A 164 13.03 23.11 23.13
CA VAL A 164 13.97 23.60 24.15
C VAL A 164 14.40 25.04 23.91
N PHE A 165 14.27 25.53 22.66
CA PHE A 165 14.57 26.91 22.29
C PHE A 165 13.65 27.37 21.14
N GLY A 166 13.24 28.62 21.21
CA GLY A 166 12.41 29.28 20.19
C GLY A 166 10.93 29.24 20.49
N GLN A 167 10.18 29.89 19.62
CA GLN A 167 8.72 29.94 19.59
C GLN A 167 8.26 30.00 18.14
N SER A 168 7.22 29.25 17.78
CA SER A 168 6.66 29.23 16.45
C SER A 168 5.26 28.62 16.44
N SER A 169 4.46 28.96 15.46
CA SER A 169 3.24 28.22 15.14
C SER A 169 3.62 26.96 14.34
N VAL A 170 3.06 25.81 14.71
CA VAL A 170 3.33 24.54 14.04
C VAL A 170 2.03 23.96 13.49
N ASN A 171 1.98 23.72 12.19
CA ASN A 171 0.87 23.05 11.55
C ASN A 171 1.00 21.54 11.74
N GLN A 172 0.11 20.97 12.53
CA GLN A 172 0.06 19.55 12.86
C GLN A 172 -1.01 18.79 12.04
N ALA A 173 -1.71 19.46 11.13
CA ALA A 173 -2.77 18.87 10.31
C ALA A 173 -2.39 17.55 9.63
N PRO A 174 -1.15 17.36 9.12
CA PRO A 174 -0.76 16.09 8.52
C PRO A 174 -0.79 14.89 9.48
N ILE A 175 -0.73 15.15 10.80
CA ILE A 175 -0.67 14.10 11.84
C ILE A 175 -1.99 14.01 12.61
N THR A 176 -2.55 15.14 13.06
CA THR A 176 -3.73 15.19 13.92
C THR A 176 -5.03 15.39 13.13
N GLY A 177 -4.94 15.86 11.90
CA GLY A 177 -6.09 16.27 11.08
C GLY A 177 -6.64 17.65 11.45
N GLU A 178 -6.13 18.31 12.49
CA GLU A 178 -6.56 19.64 12.90
C GLU A 178 -5.90 20.72 12.04
N SER A 179 -6.70 21.53 11.34
CA SER A 179 -6.21 22.51 10.36
C SER A 179 -5.59 23.77 11.01
N ASN A 180 -5.89 24.04 12.27
CA ASN A 180 -5.37 25.23 12.94
C ASN A 180 -3.94 25.00 13.43
N PRO A 181 -2.97 25.87 13.05
CA PRO A 181 -1.63 25.82 13.61
C PRO A 181 -1.65 26.00 15.14
N VAL A 182 -0.83 25.24 15.83
CA VAL A 182 -0.70 25.27 17.29
C VAL A 182 0.56 26.03 17.68
N GLU A 183 0.44 27.00 18.57
CA GLU A 183 1.61 27.69 19.10
C GLU A 183 2.48 26.77 19.93
N LYS A 184 3.77 26.76 19.65
CA LYS A 184 4.80 25.99 20.37
C LYS A 184 5.80 26.96 20.97
N ILE A 185 6.08 26.73 22.25
CA ILE A 185 7.01 27.54 23.04
C ILE A 185 8.07 26.64 23.68
N SER A 186 9.22 27.20 24.01
CA SER A 186 10.27 26.46 24.69
C SER A 186 9.88 26.10 26.13
N ILE A 187 10.23 24.88 26.53
CA ILE A 187 10.11 24.44 27.92
C ILE A 187 11.16 25.17 28.78
N LYS A 188 10.79 25.55 30.01
CA LYS A 188 11.72 26.20 30.92
C LYS A 188 12.80 25.23 31.40
N GLU A 189 13.99 25.74 31.67
CA GLU A 189 15.16 24.94 32.04
C GLU A 189 14.94 24.05 33.30
N ASN A 190 14.14 24.53 34.23
CA ASN A 190 13.77 23.80 35.46
C ASN A 190 12.74 22.68 35.23
N GLU A 191 12.12 22.63 34.05
CA GLU A 191 11.15 21.61 33.65
C GLU A 191 11.74 20.63 32.63
N LYS A 192 13.03 20.78 32.28
CA LYS A 192 13.74 19.86 31.40
C LYS A 192 13.69 18.44 31.95
N THR A 193 13.06 17.57 31.22
CA THR A 193 12.70 16.25 31.66
C THR A 193 13.22 15.18 30.71
N ILE A 194 14.46 14.83 30.85
CA ILE A 194 15.07 13.66 30.23
C ILE A 194 14.35 12.35 30.63
N ASN A 195 13.49 12.39 31.69
CA ASN A 195 12.80 11.22 32.24
C ASN A 195 11.27 11.30 32.24
N LYS A 196 10.64 12.30 31.61
CA LYS A 196 9.17 12.28 31.48
C LYS A 196 8.75 11.53 30.22
N ASP A 197 7.79 10.65 30.39
CA ASP A 197 7.09 10.03 29.26
C ASP A 197 6.56 11.13 28.32
N PHE A 198 6.85 11.01 27.03
CA PHE A 198 6.42 11.96 26.00
C PHE A 198 4.91 12.27 26.08
N SER A 199 4.09 11.31 26.53
CA SER A 199 2.66 11.48 26.73
C SER A 199 2.32 12.48 27.84
N SER A 200 3.13 12.61 28.89
CA SER A 200 2.87 13.47 30.04
C SER A 200 3.25 14.95 29.86
N ILE A 201 3.97 15.28 28.77
CA ILE A 201 4.36 16.65 28.47
C ILE A 201 3.15 17.43 27.94
N GLU A 202 3.01 18.71 28.29
CA GLU A 202 1.95 19.57 27.77
C GLU A 202 2.10 19.79 26.24
N GLU A 203 0.97 19.89 25.54
CA GLU A 203 0.90 20.00 24.07
C GLU A 203 1.66 21.20 23.52
N LYS A 204 1.68 22.33 24.24
CA LYS A 204 2.37 23.54 23.84
C LYS A 204 3.91 23.42 23.71
N TYR A 205 4.48 22.38 24.35
CA TYR A 205 5.92 22.10 24.28
C TYR A 205 6.26 20.95 23.29
N LYS A 206 5.27 20.12 22.95
CA LYS A 206 5.46 18.95 22.08
C LYS A 206 5.45 19.31 20.62
N VAL A 207 6.29 18.63 19.86
CA VAL A 207 6.24 18.61 18.40
C VAL A 207 6.30 17.18 17.88
N PHE A 208 5.64 16.95 16.76
CA PHE A 208 5.54 15.65 16.12
C PHE A 208 6.26 15.62 14.78
N ALA A 209 6.94 14.51 14.50
CA ALA A 209 7.55 14.25 13.20
C ALA A 209 6.49 14.34 12.08
N GLY A 210 6.80 15.08 11.02
CA GLY A 210 5.89 15.28 9.89
C GLY A 210 5.03 16.54 9.98
N SER A 211 4.98 17.24 11.13
CA SER A 211 4.38 18.57 11.22
C SER A 211 5.22 19.62 10.49
N ILE A 212 4.64 20.77 10.19
CA ILE A 212 5.30 21.86 9.46
C ILE A 212 5.50 23.05 10.41
N ASN A 213 6.75 23.44 10.59
CA ASN A 213 7.10 24.62 11.38
C ASN A 213 6.68 25.91 10.66
N GLY A 214 6.16 26.89 11.39
CA GLY A 214 5.75 28.19 10.86
C GLY A 214 6.97 29.13 10.63
N GLU A 215 6.91 30.32 11.21
CA GLU A 215 7.86 31.40 10.90
C GLU A 215 9.12 31.39 11.80
N GLY A 216 9.08 30.76 12.96
CA GLY A 216 10.18 30.74 13.93
C GLY A 216 11.20 29.63 13.66
N ILE A 217 12.36 29.76 14.32
CA ILE A 217 13.35 28.68 14.41
C ILE A 217 13.11 27.94 15.72
N LEU A 218 13.03 26.62 15.66
CA LEU A 218 12.86 25.78 16.83
C LEU A 218 14.08 24.89 17.03
N GLU A 219 14.59 24.79 18.27
CA GLU A 219 15.49 23.71 18.67
C GLU A 219 14.68 22.70 19.47
N ILE A 220 14.73 21.45 19.06
CA ILE A 220 13.89 20.36 19.55
C ILE A 220 14.79 19.28 20.13
N GLU A 221 14.60 18.94 21.40
CA GLU A 221 15.22 17.79 22.02
C GLU A 221 14.46 16.53 21.62
N VAL A 222 15.16 15.54 21.09
CA VAL A 222 14.60 14.29 20.59
C VAL A 222 14.17 13.40 21.74
N LEU A 223 12.90 13.11 21.84
CA LEU A 223 12.33 12.20 22.83
C LEU A 223 11.90 10.85 22.28
N LYS A 224 11.74 10.73 20.96
CA LYS A 224 11.51 9.45 20.28
C LYS A 224 12.37 9.37 19.02
N ILE A 225 12.97 8.20 18.83
CA ILE A 225 13.70 7.90 17.60
C ILE A 225 12.73 7.75 16.41
N SER A 226 13.23 7.90 15.20
CA SER A 226 12.44 7.87 13.97
C SER A 226 11.54 6.64 13.84
N SER A 227 12.05 5.44 14.21
CA SER A 227 11.29 4.18 14.15
C SER A 227 10.15 4.08 15.17
N ASP A 228 10.19 4.87 16.25
CA ASP A 228 9.19 4.90 17.33
C ASP A 228 8.39 6.20 17.37
N SER A 229 8.55 7.06 16.35
CA SER A 229 7.78 8.30 16.24
C SER A 229 6.28 8.03 16.14
N THR A 230 5.49 9.01 16.52
CA THR A 230 4.02 8.94 16.46
C THR A 230 3.55 8.59 15.03
N LEU A 231 4.15 9.22 14.02
CA LEU A 231 3.85 8.92 12.62
C LEU A 231 4.26 7.50 12.21
N ALA A 232 5.44 7.02 12.64
CA ALA A 232 5.89 5.65 12.35
C ALA A 232 4.94 4.60 12.96
N ARG A 233 4.44 4.84 14.17
CA ARG A 233 3.44 3.97 14.83
C ARG A 233 2.10 3.99 14.08
N LEU A 234 1.62 5.15 13.62
CA LEU A 234 0.41 5.24 12.80
C LEU A 234 0.55 4.45 11.49
N ILE A 235 1.66 4.64 10.78
CA ILE A 235 1.95 3.90 9.55
C ILE A 235 2.02 2.40 9.81
N LYS A 236 2.64 1.98 10.91
CA LYS A 236 2.71 0.57 11.30
C LYS A 236 1.33 -0.01 11.57
N MET A 237 0.47 0.70 12.32
CA MET A 237 -0.91 0.27 12.58
C MET A 237 -1.72 0.12 11.29
N VAL A 238 -1.62 1.07 10.36
CA VAL A 238 -2.31 0.99 9.06
C VAL A 238 -1.81 -0.21 8.25
N ASN A 239 -0.50 -0.43 8.18
CA ASN A 239 0.08 -1.58 7.49
C ASN A 239 -0.31 -2.92 8.13
N GLU A 240 -0.42 -2.99 9.45
CA GLU A 240 -0.86 -4.20 10.17
C GLU A 240 -2.33 -4.52 9.90
N VAL A 241 -3.19 -3.50 9.81
CA VAL A 241 -4.61 -3.69 9.44
C VAL A 241 -4.71 -4.17 7.99
N GLU A 242 -3.91 -3.60 7.08
CA GLU A 242 -3.89 -4.00 5.66
C GLU A 242 -3.34 -5.42 5.46
N SER A 243 -2.32 -5.82 6.24
CA SER A 243 -1.71 -7.16 6.14
C SER A 243 -2.56 -8.25 6.79
N LYS A 244 -3.45 -7.92 7.70
CA LYS A 244 -4.38 -8.87 8.31
C LYS A 244 -5.54 -9.14 7.34
N GLN A 245 -5.54 -10.35 6.75
CA GLN A 245 -6.70 -10.84 6.01
C GLN A 245 -7.94 -10.73 6.90
N SER A 246 -9.06 -10.27 6.34
CA SER A 246 -10.30 -10.20 7.10
C SER A 246 -10.69 -11.60 7.61
N PRO A 247 -11.40 -11.72 8.74
CA PRO A 247 -11.90 -13.01 9.22
C PRO A 247 -12.68 -13.77 8.15
N THR A 248 -13.40 -13.06 7.29
CA THR A 248 -14.14 -13.62 6.16
C THR A 248 -13.19 -14.21 5.11
N GLN A 249 -12.13 -13.51 4.74
CA GLN A 249 -11.12 -14.03 3.79
C GLN A 249 -10.39 -15.26 4.34
N GLN A 250 -10.05 -15.27 5.64
CA GLN A 250 -9.45 -16.45 6.28
C GLN A 250 -10.41 -17.63 6.28
N PHE A 251 -11.69 -17.39 6.57
CA PHE A 251 -12.73 -18.42 6.55
C PHE A 251 -12.90 -18.99 5.12
N THR A 252 -12.97 -18.12 4.11
CA THR A 252 -13.04 -18.54 2.70
C THR A 252 -11.85 -19.41 2.33
N LYS A 253 -10.62 -18.98 2.60
CA LYS A 253 -9.40 -19.78 2.33
C LYS A 253 -9.38 -21.12 3.05
N ASN A 254 -9.89 -21.19 4.27
CA ASN A 254 -9.98 -22.45 5.00
C ASN A 254 -10.99 -23.42 4.36
N ILE A 255 -12.11 -22.91 3.84
CA ILE A 255 -13.09 -23.73 3.10
C ILE A 255 -12.49 -24.19 1.77
N GLU A 256 -11.88 -23.29 1.01
CA GLU A 256 -11.27 -23.58 -0.29
C GLU A 256 -10.31 -24.75 -0.23
N LYS A 257 -9.47 -24.81 0.80
CA LYS A 257 -8.49 -25.88 1.02
C LYS A 257 -9.10 -27.30 1.00
N TYR A 258 -10.34 -27.44 1.42
CA TYR A 258 -11.04 -28.73 1.44
C TYR A 258 -12.04 -28.87 0.29
N TYR A 259 -12.71 -27.80 -0.06
CA TYR A 259 -13.77 -27.77 -1.06
C TYR A 259 -13.23 -27.96 -2.48
N VAL A 260 -12.11 -27.32 -2.83
CA VAL A 260 -11.51 -27.39 -4.17
C VAL A 260 -11.07 -28.82 -4.51
N PRO A 261 -10.26 -29.54 -3.67
CA PRO A 261 -9.90 -30.92 -3.94
C PRO A 261 -11.13 -31.86 -3.97
N PHE A 262 -12.12 -31.60 -3.12
CA PHE A 262 -13.35 -32.40 -3.11
C PHE A 262 -14.07 -32.31 -4.45
N ILE A 263 -14.29 -31.12 -4.99
CA ILE A 263 -14.93 -30.95 -6.31
C ILE A 263 -14.12 -31.64 -7.40
N LEU A 264 -12.78 -31.45 -7.42
CA LEU A 264 -11.92 -32.07 -8.45
C LEU A 264 -11.97 -33.59 -8.49
N ILE A 265 -12.31 -34.24 -7.37
CA ILE A 265 -12.44 -35.70 -7.31
C ILE A 265 -13.83 -36.16 -7.81
N PHE A 266 -14.88 -35.33 -7.62
CA PHE A 266 -16.26 -35.72 -7.90
C PHE A 266 -16.81 -35.22 -9.24
N VAL A 267 -16.08 -34.30 -9.93
CA VAL A 267 -16.42 -33.82 -11.27
C VAL A 267 -15.51 -34.43 -12.33
#